data_f7fdcf9fc161f2c94e3dd30d2c7cef27
#
_entry.id   f7fdcf9fc161f2c94e3dd30d2c7cef27
#
_cell.length_a   1.000
_cell.length_b   1.000
_cell.length_c   1.000
_cell.angle_alpha   90.00
_cell.angle_beta   90.00
_cell.angle_gamma   90.00
#
_symmetry.space_group_name_H-M   'P 1'
#
loop_
_entity.id
_entity.type
_entity.pdbx_description
1 polymer ?
#
loop_
_entity_poly.entity_id
_entity_poly.type
_entity_poly.pdbx_seq_one_letter_code
_entity_poly.pdbx_strand_id
1 'polypeptide(L)'
;TGDPDAGVQMLVSTIDYNEYVGRIGVGKVDNGVLKVNEDLVIVNEHDPDKLEKVRIGKLFEYDGLNKVEVKEAQIGAIVAVSGIADVQIGDTLCSPENPDPIPFQKISEPTIAMTFMVNDSPLAGKEGKFVTSRHLRERLFRELNTDVSLRVEETDTTEAFKVSGRGELHLSVLIENMRREGYEFAVSKAEVIYKEDELGHKLEPFEIAYIDVPDEFAGTIINMLNQRKGELQGMAPTGNGTTRLEFSVPSRGLIGFRGDFMTATKGTGIINTTFDEYLPYKGDMSYRSKGSLIAFESGTSITYGLFNAQERGTLFIGPGEQVYAGMVVGENPRAEDMEVNVCKKKQLTNTRSSGSDDALKLSPPKVMSLEQALDFIDTD
;
A
#
# COMPACT_ATOMS: atom_id res chain seq x y z
N THR A 1 -0.84 -29.43 -20.71
CA THR A 1 -1.23 -30.82 -21.02
C THR A 1 -2.65 -31.07 -20.53
N GLY A 2 -3.64 -30.55 -21.23
CA GLY A 2 -5.04 -30.83 -20.97
C GLY A 2 -5.63 -31.67 -22.09
N ASP A 3 -6.92 -31.97 -22.02
CA ASP A 3 -7.68 -32.74 -23.00
C ASP A 3 -8.53 -31.83 -23.88
N PRO A 4 -8.29 -31.71 -25.19
CA PRO A 4 -9.08 -30.86 -26.08
C PRO A 4 -10.51 -31.38 -26.28
N ASP A 5 -10.76 -32.65 -26.08
CA ASP A 5 -12.07 -33.29 -26.25
C ASP A 5 -12.91 -33.33 -24.95
N ALA A 6 -12.33 -32.88 -23.85
CA ALA A 6 -13.03 -32.73 -22.56
C ALA A 6 -13.96 -31.50 -22.54
N GLY A 7 -14.81 -31.41 -21.52
CA GLY A 7 -15.58 -30.20 -21.25
C GLY A 7 -14.65 -28.99 -21.00
N VAL A 8 -15.13 -27.80 -21.33
CA VAL A 8 -14.40 -26.55 -21.13
C VAL A 8 -14.01 -26.38 -19.66
N GLN A 9 -12.76 -25.99 -19.43
CA GLN A 9 -12.26 -25.65 -18.11
C GLN A 9 -11.21 -24.53 -18.24
N MET A 10 -11.46 -23.38 -17.58
CA MET A 10 -10.59 -22.20 -17.58
C MET A 10 -10.55 -21.58 -16.19
N LEU A 11 -9.37 -21.50 -15.60
CA LEU A 11 -9.16 -20.77 -14.35
C LEU A 11 -8.98 -19.29 -14.63
N VAL A 12 -9.78 -18.45 -13.96
CA VAL A 12 -9.62 -16.99 -13.98
C VAL A 12 -8.47 -16.60 -13.05
N SER A 13 -7.35 -16.21 -13.62
CA SER A 13 -6.14 -15.83 -12.91
C SER A 13 -5.97 -14.32 -12.72
N THR A 14 -6.64 -13.52 -13.52
CA THR A 14 -6.60 -12.06 -13.49
C THR A 14 -7.94 -11.49 -13.92
N ILE A 15 -8.27 -10.30 -13.42
CA ILE A 15 -9.46 -9.54 -13.83
C ILE A 15 -9.01 -8.25 -14.50
N ASP A 16 -9.64 -7.93 -15.61
CA ASP A 16 -9.55 -6.65 -16.29
C ASP A 16 -10.93 -5.98 -16.29
N TYR A 17 -10.99 -4.71 -16.60
CA TYR A 17 -12.22 -3.94 -16.63
C TYR A 17 -12.27 -3.04 -17.84
N ASN A 18 -13.42 -3.01 -18.51
CA ASN A 18 -13.69 -2.10 -19.61
C ASN A 18 -15.07 -1.47 -19.41
N GLU A 19 -15.17 -0.15 -19.56
CA GLU A 19 -16.42 0.59 -19.31
C GLU A 19 -17.60 0.14 -20.19
N TYR A 20 -17.32 -0.44 -21.37
CA TYR A 20 -18.35 -0.87 -22.33
C TYR A 20 -18.81 -2.32 -22.11
N VAL A 21 -17.93 -3.18 -21.65
CA VAL A 21 -18.21 -4.62 -21.51
C VAL A 21 -18.19 -5.11 -20.05
N GLY A 22 -17.83 -4.21 -19.11
CA GLY A 22 -17.75 -4.51 -17.70
C GLY A 22 -16.51 -5.31 -17.35
N ARG A 23 -16.66 -6.21 -16.37
CA ARG A 23 -15.58 -7.05 -15.87
C ARG A 23 -15.21 -8.14 -16.88
N ILE A 24 -13.92 -8.37 -17.04
CA ILE A 24 -13.33 -9.32 -17.98
C ILE A 24 -12.46 -10.29 -17.20
N GLY A 25 -12.77 -11.58 -17.25
CA GLY A 25 -11.93 -12.63 -16.68
C GLY A 25 -10.82 -13.01 -17.65
N VAL A 26 -9.58 -13.02 -17.16
CA VAL A 26 -8.40 -13.43 -17.95
C VAL A 26 -7.85 -14.71 -17.37
N GLY A 27 -7.56 -15.67 -18.21
CA GLY A 27 -7.02 -16.96 -17.80
C GLY A 27 -6.56 -17.81 -18.98
N LYS A 28 -6.08 -18.99 -18.66
CA LYS A 28 -5.67 -19.99 -19.63
C LYS A 28 -6.77 -21.03 -19.78
N VAL A 29 -7.05 -21.44 -21.01
CA VAL A 29 -7.92 -22.59 -21.29
C VAL A 29 -7.14 -23.87 -20.95
N ASP A 30 -7.56 -24.56 -19.90
CA ASP A 30 -6.87 -25.76 -19.39
C ASP A 30 -7.40 -27.04 -20.03
N ASN A 31 -8.71 -27.10 -20.34
CA ASN A 31 -9.34 -28.22 -21.06
C ASN A 31 -10.40 -27.71 -22.02
N GLY A 32 -10.68 -28.49 -23.05
CA GLY A 32 -11.72 -28.24 -24.03
C GLY A 32 -11.44 -27.09 -25.00
N VAL A 33 -12.50 -26.60 -25.63
CA VAL A 33 -12.48 -25.44 -26.54
C VAL A 33 -13.51 -24.45 -26.09
N LEU A 34 -13.08 -23.25 -25.74
CA LEU A 34 -13.96 -22.17 -25.28
C LEU A 34 -14.55 -21.42 -26.48
N LYS A 35 -15.87 -21.20 -26.51
CA LYS A 35 -16.57 -20.55 -27.64
C LYS A 35 -17.41 -19.37 -27.19
N VAL A 36 -17.54 -18.38 -28.07
CA VAL A 36 -18.46 -17.24 -27.89
C VAL A 36 -19.92 -17.74 -27.87
N ASN A 37 -20.75 -17.12 -27.07
CA ASN A 37 -22.16 -17.49 -26.83
C ASN A 37 -22.38 -18.89 -26.23
N GLU A 38 -21.36 -19.51 -25.68
CA GLU A 38 -21.46 -20.77 -24.97
C GLU A 38 -22.04 -20.53 -23.55
N ASP A 39 -22.93 -21.42 -23.12
CA ASP A 39 -23.46 -21.43 -21.77
C ASP A 39 -22.50 -22.25 -20.88
N LEU A 40 -21.93 -21.61 -19.88
CA LEU A 40 -20.99 -22.20 -18.94
C LEU A 40 -21.50 -22.00 -17.50
N VAL A 41 -20.80 -22.58 -16.54
CA VAL A 41 -20.97 -22.33 -15.12
C VAL A 41 -19.68 -21.82 -14.50
N ILE A 42 -19.82 -20.92 -13.54
CA ILE A 42 -18.74 -20.49 -12.67
C ILE A 42 -18.80 -21.33 -11.40
N VAL A 43 -17.68 -21.93 -11.04
CA VAL A 43 -17.48 -22.68 -9.80
C VAL A 43 -16.18 -22.20 -9.14
N ASN A 44 -16.03 -22.45 -7.84
CA ASN A 44 -14.84 -22.05 -7.10
C ASN A 44 -14.46 -23.15 -6.09
N GLU A 45 -13.18 -23.50 -6.01
CA GLU A 45 -12.68 -24.53 -5.08
C GLU A 45 -12.93 -24.18 -3.60
N HIS A 46 -12.84 -22.89 -3.25
CA HIS A 46 -13.00 -22.40 -1.88
C HIS A 46 -14.43 -22.00 -1.54
N ASP A 47 -15.36 -22.08 -2.49
CA ASP A 47 -16.81 -21.82 -2.31
C ASP A 47 -17.61 -22.91 -3.02
N PRO A 48 -17.84 -24.06 -2.36
CA PRO A 48 -18.55 -25.20 -2.95
C PRO A 48 -20.00 -24.90 -3.34
N ASP A 49 -20.60 -23.88 -2.76
CA ASP A 49 -21.99 -23.48 -3.04
C ASP A 49 -22.10 -22.56 -4.27
N LYS A 50 -20.98 -22.05 -4.78
CA LYS A 50 -20.93 -21.19 -5.95
C LYS A 50 -21.17 -22.01 -7.23
N LEU A 51 -22.35 -21.87 -7.78
CA LEU A 51 -22.72 -22.41 -9.10
C LEU A 51 -23.53 -21.37 -9.87
N GLU A 52 -22.86 -20.54 -10.64
CA GLU A 52 -23.47 -19.45 -11.39
C GLU A 52 -23.48 -19.76 -12.88
N LYS A 53 -24.64 -19.68 -13.53
CA LYS A 53 -24.77 -19.85 -14.97
C LYS A 53 -24.42 -18.56 -15.67
N VAL A 54 -23.53 -18.65 -16.63
CA VAL A 54 -23.04 -17.51 -17.42
C VAL A 54 -23.03 -17.83 -18.90
N ARG A 55 -23.14 -16.81 -19.74
CA ARG A 55 -22.96 -16.92 -21.18
C ARG A 55 -21.82 -16.04 -21.63
N ILE A 56 -20.88 -16.62 -22.35
CA ILE A 56 -19.72 -15.91 -22.89
C ILE A 56 -20.20 -14.86 -23.90
N GLY A 57 -19.91 -13.59 -23.63
CA GLY A 57 -20.26 -12.47 -24.50
C GLY A 57 -19.23 -12.28 -25.61
N LYS A 58 -18.02 -11.91 -25.26
CA LYS A 58 -16.88 -11.75 -26.17
C LYS A 58 -15.69 -12.53 -25.66
N LEU A 59 -14.90 -13.02 -26.59
CA LEU A 59 -13.69 -13.77 -26.36
C LEU A 59 -12.53 -13.12 -27.10
N PHE A 60 -11.42 -12.91 -26.42
CA PHE A 60 -10.20 -12.32 -26.98
C PHE A 60 -9.01 -13.22 -26.69
N GLU A 61 -8.14 -13.37 -27.64
CA GLU A 61 -6.79 -13.92 -27.47
C GLU A 61 -5.76 -12.80 -27.46
N TYR A 62 -4.61 -13.07 -26.84
CA TYR A 62 -3.50 -12.12 -26.82
C TYR A 62 -2.50 -12.43 -27.95
N ASP A 63 -2.32 -11.47 -28.85
CA ASP A 63 -1.24 -11.46 -29.85
C ASP A 63 -0.21 -10.37 -29.41
N GLY A 64 0.81 -10.80 -28.69
CA GLY A 64 1.72 -9.92 -27.98
C GLY A 64 0.99 -9.12 -26.91
N LEU A 65 0.93 -7.78 -27.05
CA LEU A 65 0.20 -6.87 -26.14
C LEU A 65 -1.23 -6.55 -26.62
N ASN A 66 -1.62 -6.98 -27.80
CA ASN A 66 -2.92 -6.67 -28.37
C ASN A 66 -3.94 -7.77 -28.07
N LYS A 67 -5.19 -7.34 -27.80
CA LYS A 67 -6.34 -8.24 -27.67
C LYS A 67 -7.01 -8.38 -29.05
N VAL A 68 -7.09 -9.59 -29.55
CA VAL A 68 -7.75 -9.92 -30.84
C VAL A 68 -9.03 -10.68 -30.53
N GLU A 69 -10.17 -10.19 -31.04
CA GLU A 69 -11.46 -10.86 -30.85
C GLU A 69 -11.50 -12.14 -31.70
N VAL A 70 -11.82 -13.26 -31.03
CA VAL A 70 -11.91 -14.58 -31.64
C VAL A 70 -13.27 -15.22 -31.36
N LYS A 71 -13.67 -16.21 -32.18
CA LYS A 71 -14.93 -16.95 -31.99
C LYS A 71 -14.76 -18.15 -31.08
N GLU A 72 -13.59 -18.73 -31.08
CA GLU A 72 -13.21 -19.89 -30.23
C GLU A 72 -11.74 -19.81 -29.88
N ALA A 73 -11.40 -20.40 -28.73
CA ALA A 73 -10.03 -20.51 -28.22
C ALA A 73 -9.72 -21.96 -27.85
N GLN A 74 -8.57 -22.41 -28.26
CA GLN A 74 -8.09 -23.76 -28.06
C GLN A 74 -7.42 -23.92 -26.70
N ILE A 75 -7.29 -25.16 -26.27
CA ILE A 75 -6.52 -25.52 -25.09
C ILE A 75 -5.12 -24.88 -25.12
N GLY A 76 -4.71 -24.31 -23.98
CA GLY A 76 -3.43 -23.63 -23.82
C GLY A 76 -3.44 -22.14 -24.18
N ALA A 77 -4.49 -21.65 -24.87
CA ALA A 77 -4.63 -20.23 -25.16
C ALA A 77 -4.83 -19.41 -23.88
N ILE A 78 -4.21 -18.24 -23.82
CA ILE A 78 -4.49 -17.22 -22.80
C ILE A 78 -5.55 -16.31 -23.36
N VAL A 79 -6.69 -16.23 -22.68
CA VAL A 79 -7.86 -15.54 -23.18
C VAL A 79 -8.43 -14.53 -22.20
N ALA A 80 -9.13 -13.55 -22.72
CA ALA A 80 -9.93 -12.61 -21.98
C ALA A 80 -11.40 -12.79 -22.34
N VAL A 81 -12.27 -12.96 -21.34
CA VAL A 81 -13.67 -13.34 -21.50
C VAL A 81 -14.59 -12.29 -20.88
N SER A 82 -15.56 -11.79 -21.63
CA SER A 82 -16.62 -10.90 -21.14
C SER A 82 -17.97 -11.64 -21.01
N GLY A 83 -18.94 -10.97 -20.38
CA GLY A 83 -20.26 -11.55 -20.10
C GLY A 83 -20.36 -12.25 -18.72
N ILE A 84 -19.37 -12.02 -17.87
CA ILE A 84 -19.20 -12.62 -16.53
C ILE A 84 -19.05 -11.53 -15.48
N ALA A 85 -20.15 -10.81 -15.19
CA ALA A 85 -20.12 -9.58 -14.39
C ALA A 85 -19.56 -9.77 -12.98
N ASP A 86 -19.85 -10.90 -12.33
CA ASP A 86 -19.49 -11.17 -10.93
C ASP A 86 -18.28 -12.11 -10.76
N VAL A 87 -17.52 -12.31 -11.86
CA VAL A 87 -16.33 -13.16 -11.83
C VAL A 87 -15.27 -12.64 -10.85
N GLN A 88 -14.62 -13.58 -10.17
CA GLN A 88 -13.54 -13.34 -9.24
C GLN A 88 -12.27 -14.12 -9.66
N ILE A 89 -11.10 -13.67 -9.20
CA ILE A 89 -9.88 -14.45 -9.37
C ILE A 89 -10.02 -15.77 -8.58
N GLY A 90 -9.64 -16.88 -9.23
CA GLY A 90 -9.80 -18.21 -8.68
C GLY A 90 -11.10 -18.91 -9.09
N ASP A 91 -12.02 -18.19 -9.73
CA ASP A 91 -13.19 -18.83 -10.33
C ASP A 91 -12.76 -19.68 -11.53
N THR A 92 -13.44 -20.82 -11.70
CA THR A 92 -13.30 -21.69 -12.85
C THR A 92 -14.55 -21.58 -13.73
N LEU A 93 -14.36 -21.22 -14.99
CA LEU A 93 -15.38 -21.37 -16.03
C LEU A 93 -15.35 -22.81 -16.53
N CYS A 94 -16.44 -23.52 -16.44
CA CYS A 94 -16.52 -24.90 -16.92
C CYS A 94 -17.87 -25.26 -17.55
N SER A 95 -17.87 -26.37 -18.29
CA SER A 95 -19.09 -26.92 -18.89
C SER A 95 -20.09 -27.29 -17.80
N PRO A 96 -21.39 -26.99 -18.01
CA PRO A 96 -22.44 -27.29 -17.02
C PRO A 96 -22.59 -28.77 -16.68
N GLU A 97 -22.15 -29.64 -17.60
CA GLU A 97 -22.28 -31.09 -17.49
C GLU A 97 -21.31 -31.72 -16.48
N ASN A 98 -20.17 -31.06 -16.29
CA ASN A 98 -19.14 -31.52 -15.35
C ASN A 98 -18.48 -30.31 -14.66
N PRO A 99 -19.15 -29.70 -13.68
CA PRO A 99 -18.58 -28.59 -12.91
C PRO A 99 -17.42 -29.09 -12.05
N ASP A 100 -16.21 -28.74 -12.42
CA ASP A 100 -14.98 -29.16 -11.75
C ASP A 100 -14.06 -27.95 -11.53
N PRO A 101 -13.97 -27.42 -10.29
CA PRO A 101 -13.13 -26.26 -10.01
C PRO A 101 -11.65 -26.61 -10.06
N ILE A 102 -10.85 -25.75 -10.71
CA ILE A 102 -9.40 -25.88 -10.72
C ILE A 102 -8.84 -25.39 -9.37
N PRO A 103 -7.96 -26.17 -8.70
CA PRO A 103 -7.29 -25.73 -7.49
C PRO A 103 -6.49 -24.44 -7.69
N PHE A 104 -6.64 -23.49 -6.78
CA PHE A 104 -5.86 -22.24 -6.78
C PHE A 104 -5.53 -21.79 -5.36
N GLN A 105 -4.48 -20.98 -5.24
CA GLN A 105 -4.12 -20.39 -3.96
C GLN A 105 -5.07 -19.24 -3.62
N LYS A 106 -5.77 -19.34 -2.49
CA LYS A 106 -6.70 -18.30 -2.03
C LYS A 106 -5.98 -16.97 -1.86
N ILE A 107 -6.58 -15.91 -2.37
CA ILE A 107 -6.06 -14.54 -2.17
C ILE A 107 -6.21 -14.17 -0.70
N SER A 108 -5.13 -13.69 -0.11
CA SER A 108 -5.12 -13.25 1.29
C SER A 108 -6.08 -12.09 1.51
N GLU A 109 -6.81 -12.14 2.62
CA GLU A 109 -7.64 -11.02 3.07
C GLU A 109 -6.76 -9.80 3.38
N PRO A 110 -7.34 -8.57 3.28
CA PRO A 110 -6.65 -7.38 3.72
C PRO A 110 -6.23 -7.45 5.19
N THR A 111 -5.01 -7.02 5.49
CA THR A 111 -4.44 -7.02 6.85
C THR A 111 -4.15 -5.63 7.38
N ILE A 112 -4.12 -4.63 6.51
CA ILE A 112 -3.84 -3.22 6.83
C ILE A 112 -4.95 -2.34 6.29
N ALA A 113 -5.32 -1.31 7.04
CA ALA A 113 -6.30 -0.30 6.65
C ALA A 113 -5.72 1.11 6.84
N MET A 114 -6.16 2.03 5.98
CA MET A 114 -5.93 3.47 6.08
C MET A 114 -7.25 4.20 5.80
N THR A 115 -7.40 5.37 6.37
CA THR A 115 -8.50 6.27 6.01
C THR A 115 -8.03 7.23 4.93
N PHE A 116 -8.74 7.26 3.80
CA PHE A 116 -8.55 8.23 2.72
C PHE A 116 -9.63 9.29 2.86
N MET A 117 -9.27 10.55 2.92
CA MET A 117 -10.21 11.64 3.19
C MET A 117 -9.94 12.85 2.32
N VAL A 118 -10.93 13.69 2.16
CA VAL A 118 -10.77 14.99 1.51
C VAL A 118 -9.73 15.79 2.27
N ASN A 119 -8.85 16.49 1.54
CA ASN A 119 -7.91 17.41 2.16
C ASN A 119 -8.66 18.65 2.64
N ASP A 120 -8.76 18.82 3.95
CA ASP A 120 -9.40 19.94 4.65
C ASP A 120 -8.39 20.95 5.20
N SER A 121 -7.10 20.77 4.89
CA SER A 121 -6.05 21.69 5.33
C SER A 121 -6.20 23.08 4.68
N PRO A 122 -5.62 24.15 5.26
CA PRO A 122 -5.60 25.48 4.66
C PRO A 122 -4.94 25.56 3.29
N LEU A 123 -4.20 24.53 2.88
CA LEU A 123 -3.56 24.41 1.57
C LEU A 123 -4.39 23.59 0.56
N ALA A 124 -5.60 23.18 0.94
CA ALA A 124 -6.46 22.37 0.07
C ALA A 124 -6.75 23.05 -1.28
N GLY A 125 -6.78 22.23 -2.34
CA GLY A 125 -7.09 22.67 -3.71
C GLY A 125 -5.95 23.33 -4.46
N LYS A 126 -4.72 23.29 -3.93
CA LYS A 126 -3.55 23.91 -4.57
C LYS A 126 -2.74 22.94 -5.45
N GLU A 127 -2.79 21.67 -5.20
CA GLU A 127 -1.93 20.68 -5.84
C GLU A 127 -2.68 19.79 -6.85
N GLY A 128 -3.92 19.40 -6.56
CA GLY A 128 -4.69 18.48 -7.38
C GLY A 128 -5.81 19.10 -8.19
N LYS A 129 -6.28 18.34 -9.20
CA LYS A 129 -7.46 18.69 -9.99
C LYS A 129 -8.74 18.11 -9.39
N PHE A 130 -8.64 16.93 -8.79
CA PHE A 130 -9.76 16.17 -8.24
C PHE A 130 -9.67 16.20 -6.71
N VAL A 131 -10.44 17.11 -6.10
CA VAL A 131 -10.31 17.47 -4.68
C VAL A 131 -11.58 17.19 -3.86
N THR A 132 -12.67 16.74 -4.50
CA THR A 132 -13.95 16.54 -3.82
C THR A 132 -14.12 15.09 -3.35
N SER A 133 -14.97 14.87 -2.33
CA SER A 133 -15.34 13.55 -1.85
C SER A 133 -15.95 12.67 -2.94
N ARG A 134 -16.71 13.27 -3.86
CA ARG A 134 -17.28 12.56 -5.01
C ARG A 134 -16.18 11.99 -5.92
N HIS A 135 -15.19 12.81 -6.28
CA HIS A 135 -14.06 12.35 -7.10
C HIS A 135 -13.28 11.22 -6.41
N LEU A 136 -13.02 11.39 -5.10
CA LEU A 136 -12.31 10.39 -4.30
C LEU A 136 -13.10 9.07 -4.26
N ARG A 137 -14.40 9.14 -3.99
CA ARG A 137 -15.31 7.99 -3.96
C ARG A 137 -15.30 7.24 -5.30
N GLU A 138 -15.60 7.95 -6.39
CA GLU A 138 -15.66 7.36 -7.74
C GLU A 138 -14.34 6.67 -8.12
N ARG A 139 -13.21 7.27 -7.76
CA ARG A 139 -11.89 6.69 -8.03
C ARG A 139 -11.60 5.44 -7.21
N LEU A 140 -11.87 5.47 -5.90
CA LEU A 140 -11.64 4.33 -5.01
C LEU A 140 -12.52 3.14 -5.38
N PHE A 141 -13.82 3.37 -5.62
CA PHE A 141 -14.73 2.29 -6.01
C PHE A 141 -14.43 1.74 -7.41
N ARG A 142 -13.92 2.57 -8.31
CA ARG A 142 -13.44 2.09 -9.62
C ARG A 142 -12.26 1.12 -9.50
N GLU A 143 -11.37 1.32 -8.53
CA GLU A 143 -10.23 0.42 -8.29
C GLU A 143 -10.68 -1.00 -7.95
N LEU A 144 -11.82 -1.15 -7.26
CA LEU A 144 -12.38 -2.48 -6.92
C LEU A 144 -12.74 -3.32 -8.13
N ASN A 145 -12.87 -2.73 -9.31
CA ASN A 145 -13.16 -3.48 -10.54
C ASN A 145 -11.97 -4.34 -10.99
N THR A 146 -10.76 -3.91 -10.65
CA THR A 146 -9.50 -4.57 -11.07
C THR A 146 -8.71 -5.13 -9.90
N ASP A 147 -8.75 -4.49 -8.75
CA ASP A 147 -8.05 -4.93 -7.54
C ASP A 147 -8.99 -5.68 -6.60
N VAL A 148 -8.99 -7.00 -6.69
CA VAL A 148 -9.85 -7.89 -5.89
C VAL A 148 -9.40 -8.03 -4.43
N SER A 149 -8.18 -7.62 -4.10
CA SER A 149 -7.64 -7.67 -2.75
C SER A 149 -7.83 -6.37 -1.96
N LEU A 150 -8.33 -5.34 -2.62
CA LEU A 150 -8.67 -4.06 -2.00
C LEU A 150 -10.10 -4.10 -1.47
N ARG A 151 -10.33 -3.48 -0.31
CA ARG A 151 -11.67 -3.18 0.21
C ARG A 151 -11.79 -1.69 0.43
N VAL A 152 -12.93 -1.13 0.06
CA VAL A 152 -13.28 0.27 0.30
C VAL A 152 -14.62 0.31 1.00
N GLU A 153 -14.65 0.93 2.16
CA GLU A 153 -15.85 1.06 3.00
C GLU A 153 -16.13 2.55 3.25
N GLU A 154 -17.38 2.93 3.19
CA GLU A 154 -17.81 4.27 3.60
C GLU A 154 -17.70 4.38 5.14
N THR A 155 -17.35 5.56 5.62
CA THR A 155 -17.31 5.86 7.06
C THR A 155 -18.57 6.63 7.47
N ASP A 156 -18.67 6.97 8.75
CA ASP A 156 -19.77 7.80 9.27
C ASP A 156 -19.82 9.20 8.65
N THR A 157 -18.74 9.60 7.96
CA THR A 157 -18.66 10.88 7.23
C THR A 157 -18.64 10.61 5.73
N THR A 158 -19.25 11.52 4.95
CA THR A 158 -19.25 11.44 3.48
C THR A 158 -17.92 11.84 2.85
N GLU A 159 -16.97 12.31 3.63
CA GLU A 159 -15.68 12.86 3.19
C GLU A 159 -14.50 11.91 3.41
N ALA A 160 -14.74 10.78 4.04
CA ALA A 160 -13.71 9.80 4.39
C ALA A 160 -14.12 8.37 4.03
N PHE A 161 -13.13 7.58 3.62
CA PHE A 161 -13.29 6.19 3.20
C PHE A 161 -12.23 5.33 3.88
N LYS A 162 -12.64 4.19 4.45
CA LYS A 162 -11.69 3.20 4.95
C LYS A 162 -11.25 2.31 3.80
N VAL A 163 -9.95 2.30 3.54
CA VAL A 163 -9.33 1.53 2.46
C VAL A 163 -8.44 0.47 3.07
N SER A 164 -8.74 -0.79 2.81
CA SER A 164 -8.02 -1.94 3.35
C SER A 164 -7.31 -2.71 2.25
N GLY A 165 -6.05 -3.06 2.48
CA GLY A 165 -5.18 -3.73 1.53
C GLY A 165 -4.31 -4.81 2.17
N ARG A 166 -3.58 -5.55 1.33
CA ARG A 166 -2.72 -6.66 1.76
C ARG A 166 -1.47 -6.22 2.51
N GLY A 167 -1.11 -4.95 2.43
CA GLY A 167 0.09 -4.42 3.06
C GLY A 167 0.32 -2.95 2.73
N GLU A 168 1.31 -2.37 3.40
CA GLU A 168 1.66 -0.96 3.26
C GLU A 168 2.04 -0.58 1.82
N LEU A 169 2.85 -1.39 1.15
CA LEU A 169 3.26 -1.16 -0.23
C LEU A 169 2.06 -1.15 -1.19
N HIS A 170 1.08 -2.02 -0.98
CA HIS A 170 -0.14 -2.06 -1.78
C HIS A 170 -0.90 -0.73 -1.72
N LEU A 171 -1.11 -0.20 -0.52
CA LEU A 171 -1.80 1.09 -0.33
C LEU A 171 -0.95 2.27 -0.81
N SER A 172 0.38 2.24 -0.61
CA SER A 172 1.29 3.27 -1.11
C SER A 172 1.27 3.39 -2.63
N VAL A 173 1.23 2.25 -3.35
CA VAL A 173 1.11 2.24 -4.82
C VAL A 173 -0.21 2.84 -5.27
N LEU A 174 -1.31 2.52 -4.60
CA LEU A 174 -2.62 3.12 -4.89
C LEU A 174 -2.59 4.65 -4.69
N ILE A 175 -2.05 5.13 -3.58
CA ILE A 175 -1.90 6.55 -3.28
C ILE A 175 -1.07 7.25 -4.37
N GLU A 176 0.07 6.68 -4.74
CA GLU A 176 0.95 7.26 -5.76
C GLU A 176 0.29 7.30 -7.15
N ASN A 177 -0.44 6.26 -7.54
CA ASN A 177 -1.18 6.24 -8.79
C ASN A 177 -2.25 7.33 -8.81
N MET A 178 -3.04 7.46 -7.75
CA MET A 178 -4.06 8.50 -7.61
C MET A 178 -3.44 9.90 -7.65
N ARG A 179 -2.31 10.11 -6.98
CA ARG A 179 -1.57 11.38 -7.01
C ARG A 179 -1.14 11.73 -8.44
N ARG A 180 -0.60 10.78 -9.20
CA ARG A 180 -0.19 10.98 -10.59
C ARG A 180 -1.37 11.25 -11.53
N GLU A 181 -2.54 10.70 -11.23
CA GLU A 181 -3.78 10.99 -11.94
C GLU A 181 -4.34 12.40 -11.66
N GLY A 182 -3.79 13.10 -10.65
CA GLY A 182 -4.17 14.46 -10.27
C GLY A 182 -5.18 14.56 -9.13
N TYR A 183 -5.34 13.50 -8.36
CA TYR A 183 -6.13 13.54 -7.12
C TYR A 183 -5.34 14.17 -5.98
N GLU A 184 -6.02 15.00 -5.19
CA GLU A 184 -5.54 15.56 -3.94
C GLU A 184 -6.43 15.06 -2.82
N PHE A 185 -5.83 14.44 -1.81
CA PHE A 185 -6.53 13.89 -0.66
C PHE A 185 -5.56 13.72 0.52
N ALA A 186 -6.09 13.55 1.72
CA ALA A 186 -5.34 13.22 2.90
C ALA A 186 -5.47 11.72 3.24
N VAL A 187 -4.51 11.18 3.95
CA VAL A 187 -4.51 9.80 4.42
C VAL A 187 -4.14 9.74 5.90
N SER A 188 -4.73 8.78 6.62
CA SER A 188 -4.32 8.46 7.98
C SER A 188 -3.07 7.59 7.99
N LYS A 189 -2.48 7.41 9.17
CA LYS A 189 -1.50 6.34 9.42
C LYS A 189 -2.10 4.99 9.10
N ALA A 190 -1.27 4.09 8.57
CA ALA A 190 -1.65 2.69 8.35
C ALA A 190 -1.81 1.96 9.69
N GLU A 191 -2.90 1.23 9.83
CA GLU A 191 -3.20 0.41 11.01
C GLU A 191 -3.49 -1.03 10.58
N VAL A 192 -3.07 -2.00 11.40
CA VAL A 192 -3.41 -3.41 11.16
C VAL A 192 -4.87 -3.69 11.50
N ILE A 193 -5.47 -4.60 10.77
CA ILE A 193 -6.84 -5.06 11.03
C ILE A 193 -6.76 -6.16 12.07
N TYR A 194 -7.31 -5.89 13.26
CA TYR A 194 -7.42 -6.88 14.33
C TYR A 194 -8.63 -7.79 14.13
N LYS A 195 -8.53 -9.01 14.63
CA LYS A 195 -9.64 -9.96 14.75
C LYS A 195 -9.81 -10.34 16.22
N GLU A 196 -10.91 -11.02 16.51
CA GLU A 196 -11.15 -11.64 17.82
C GLU A 196 -11.35 -13.13 17.63
N ASP A 197 -10.87 -13.93 18.58
CA ASP A 197 -11.13 -15.35 18.64
C ASP A 197 -12.54 -15.62 19.21
N GLU A 198 -12.93 -16.90 19.26
CA GLU A 198 -14.23 -17.31 19.81
C GLU A 198 -14.44 -16.95 21.29
N LEU A 199 -13.37 -16.64 22.02
CA LEU A 199 -13.37 -16.24 23.42
C LEU A 199 -13.27 -14.73 23.60
N GLY A 200 -13.20 -13.94 22.50
CA GLY A 200 -13.08 -12.50 22.52
C GLY A 200 -11.64 -11.98 22.75
N HIS A 201 -10.62 -12.83 22.61
CA HIS A 201 -9.24 -12.37 22.69
C HIS A 201 -8.82 -11.71 21.38
N LYS A 202 -8.10 -10.60 21.51
CA LYS A 202 -7.58 -9.85 20.38
C LYS A 202 -6.47 -10.61 19.65
N LEU A 203 -6.65 -10.76 18.33
CA LEU A 203 -5.68 -11.35 17.41
C LEU A 203 -5.15 -10.28 16.47
N GLU A 204 -3.89 -10.41 16.09
CA GLU A 204 -3.24 -9.55 15.08
C GLU A 204 -2.60 -10.39 13.96
N PRO A 205 -2.49 -9.82 12.75
CA PRO A 205 -1.87 -10.51 11.63
C PRO A 205 -0.37 -10.62 11.81
N PHE A 206 0.20 -11.78 11.48
CA PHE A 206 1.63 -12.05 11.44
C PHE A 206 2.10 -12.31 10.03
N GLU A 207 3.34 -11.96 9.78
CA GLU A 207 4.03 -12.21 8.53
C GLU A 207 5.31 -13.00 8.78
N ILE A 208 5.67 -13.87 7.83
CA ILE A 208 7.01 -14.43 7.78
C ILE A 208 7.88 -13.52 6.94
N ALA A 209 8.96 -13.02 7.53
CA ALA A 209 9.95 -12.19 6.86
C ALA A 209 11.18 -13.04 6.54
N TYR A 210 11.50 -13.16 5.25
CA TYR A 210 12.72 -13.76 4.73
C TYR A 210 13.70 -12.65 4.39
N ILE A 211 14.84 -12.64 5.08
CA ILE A 211 15.80 -11.54 5.02
C ILE A 211 17.18 -12.09 4.67
N ASP A 212 17.75 -11.60 3.58
CA ASP A 212 19.12 -11.88 3.18
C ASP A 212 19.98 -10.64 3.43
N VAL A 213 20.97 -10.77 4.31
CA VAL A 213 21.87 -9.65 4.67
C VAL A 213 23.32 -10.13 4.74
N PRO A 214 24.30 -9.26 4.45
CA PRO A 214 25.70 -9.52 4.79
C PRO A 214 25.86 -9.87 6.27
N ASP A 215 26.75 -10.82 6.58
CA ASP A 215 26.95 -11.34 7.93
C ASP A 215 27.17 -10.23 8.98
N GLU A 216 27.85 -9.15 8.60
CA GLU A 216 28.11 -7.98 9.48
C GLU A 216 26.86 -7.29 9.98
N PHE A 217 25.72 -7.34 9.23
CA PHE A 217 24.47 -6.70 9.59
C PHE A 217 23.46 -7.62 10.27
N ALA A 218 23.67 -8.94 10.25
CA ALA A 218 22.73 -9.92 10.77
C ALA A 218 22.32 -9.63 12.22
N GLY A 219 23.30 -9.36 13.09
CA GLY A 219 23.04 -9.04 14.51
C GLY A 219 22.22 -7.76 14.70
N THR A 220 22.47 -6.74 13.88
CA THR A 220 21.72 -5.48 13.92
C THR A 220 20.25 -5.70 13.53
N ILE A 221 20.01 -6.46 12.46
CA ILE A 221 18.65 -6.76 11.99
C ILE A 221 17.88 -7.61 12.98
N ILE A 222 18.52 -8.61 13.58
CA ILE A 222 17.92 -9.43 14.66
C ILE A 222 17.46 -8.53 15.82
N ASN A 223 18.30 -7.60 16.28
CA ASN A 223 17.94 -6.69 17.35
C ASN A 223 16.78 -5.75 16.97
N MET A 224 16.79 -5.23 15.76
CA MET A 224 15.71 -4.35 15.27
C MET A 224 14.35 -5.08 15.23
N LEU A 225 14.33 -6.31 14.74
CA LEU A 225 13.09 -7.10 14.65
C LEU A 225 12.62 -7.58 16.02
N ASN A 226 13.52 -7.93 16.93
CA ASN A 226 13.17 -8.30 18.30
C ASN A 226 12.48 -7.13 19.04
N GLN A 227 12.94 -5.88 18.84
CA GLN A 227 12.29 -4.68 19.37
C GLN A 227 10.87 -4.49 18.82
N ARG A 228 10.63 -4.97 17.60
CA ARG A 228 9.34 -4.96 16.91
C ARG A 228 8.52 -6.24 17.14
N LYS A 229 8.79 -6.96 18.24
CA LYS A 229 8.10 -8.21 18.65
C LYS A 229 8.25 -9.36 17.65
N GLY A 230 9.22 -9.30 16.76
CA GLY A 230 9.58 -10.41 15.87
C GLY A 230 10.29 -11.54 16.62
N GLU A 231 10.06 -12.77 16.18
CA GLU A 231 10.67 -13.99 16.71
C GLU A 231 11.48 -14.67 15.61
N LEU A 232 12.77 -14.87 15.86
CA LEU A 232 13.65 -15.58 14.92
C LEU A 232 13.23 -17.04 14.84
N GLN A 233 12.86 -17.50 13.64
CA GLN A 233 12.46 -18.87 13.34
C GLN A 233 13.61 -19.69 12.78
N GLY A 234 14.47 -19.06 12.01
CA GLY A 234 15.60 -19.74 11.37
C GLY A 234 16.71 -18.77 10.98
N MET A 235 17.93 -19.31 10.94
CA MET A 235 19.12 -18.60 10.47
C MET A 235 20.03 -19.59 9.75
N ALA A 236 20.41 -19.26 8.53
CA ALA A 236 21.30 -20.10 7.73
C ALA A 236 22.24 -19.26 6.86
N PRO A 237 23.52 -19.63 6.73
CA PRO A 237 24.40 -19.01 5.76
C PRO A 237 23.95 -19.36 4.33
N THR A 238 23.91 -18.38 3.45
CA THR A 238 23.60 -18.58 2.01
C THR A 238 24.86 -18.72 1.15
N GLY A 239 26.04 -18.57 1.74
CA GLY A 239 27.32 -18.47 1.05
C GLY A 239 27.71 -17.04 0.74
N ASN A 240 28.94 -16.83 0.33
CA ASN A 240 29.50 -15.51 -0.06
C ASN A 240 29.41 -14.41 1.02
N GLY A 241 29.41 -14.77 2.31
CA GLY A 241 29.34 -13.80 3.41
C GLY A 241 27.96 -13.20 3.62
N THR A 242 26.91 -13.94 3.26
CA THR A 242 25.50 -13.54 3.42
C THR A 242 24.76 -14.55 4.29
N THR A 243 23.95 -14.06 5.21
CA THR A 243 23.08 -14.86 6.09
C THR A 243 21.62 -14.62 5.74
N ARG A 244 20.85 -15.70 5.65
CA ARG A 244 19.38 -15.68 5.58
C ARG A 244 18.80 -15.80 6.98
N LEU A 245 17.91 -14.86 7.31
CA LEU A 245 17.13 -14.86 8.53
C LEU A 245 15.67 -15.11 8.16
N GLU A 246 14.98 -15.90 8.98
CA GLU A 246 13.54 -16.12 8.90
C GLU A 246 12.92 -15.68 10.22
N PHE A 247 11.97 -14.74 10.14
CA PHE A 247 11.29 -14.18 11.31
C PHE A 247 9.77 -14.29 11.18
N SER A 248 9.12 -14.64 12.28
CA SER A 248 7.68 -14.39 12.46
C SER A 248 7.51 -13.05 13.13
N VAL A 249 6.84 -12.10 12.46
CA VAL A 249 6.72 -10.70 12.92
C VAL A 249 5.27 -10.25 12.85
N PRO A 250 4.73 -9.58 13.88
CA PRO A 250 3.45 -8.91 13.75
C PRO A 250 3.49 -7.90 12.59
N SER A 251 2.47 -7.91 11.72
CA SER A 251 2.44 -7.00 10.55
C SER A 251 2.63 -5.55 10.92
N ARG A 252 2.07 -5.10 12.07
CA ARG A 252 2.30 -3.75 12.59
C ARG A 252 3.76 -3.45 12.92
N GLY A 253 4.58 -4.47 13.23
CA GLY A 253 6.01 -4.34 13.46
C GLY A 253 6.82 -4.12 12.18
N LEU A 254 6.25 -4.41 11.02
CA LEU A 254 6.87 -4.20 9.71
C LEU A 254 6.51 -2.84 9.08
N ILE A 255 5.51 -2.14 9.61
CA ILE A 255 5.17 -0.78 9.17
C ILE A 255 6.38 0.13 9.43
N GLY A 256 6.85 0.84 8.39
CA GLY A 256 8.04 1.69 8.45
C GLY A 256 9.37 0.97 8.60
N PHE A 257 9.40 -0.36 8.77
CA PHE A 257 10.64 -1.12 8.96
C PHE A 257 11.55 -1.10 7.73
N ARG A 258 10.97 -1.05 6.53
CA ARG A 258 11.74 -1.13 5.27
C ARG A 258 12.75 0.00 5.13
N GLY A 259 12.38 1.21 5.50
CA GLY A 259 13.27 2.38 5.49
C GLY A 259 14.46 2.22 6.45
N ASP A 260 14.17 1.82 7.68
CA ASP A 260 15.19 1.56 8.71
C ASP A 260 16.12 0.40 8.31
N PHE A 261 15.54 -0.66 7.75
CA PHE A 261 16.26 -1.82 7.25
C PHE A 261 17.25 -1.46 6.13
N MET A 262 16.81 -0.69 5.15
CA MET A 262 17.67 -0.25 4.04
C MET A 262 18.81 0.63 4.54
N THR A 263 18.55 1.49 5.51
CA THR A 263 19.58 2.33 6.15
C THR A 263 20.57 1.48 6.93
N ALA A 264 20.09 0.55 7.76
CA ALA A 264 20.94 -0.32 8.60
C ALA A 264 21.83 -1.26 7.77
N THR A 265 21.33 -1.70 6.61
CA THR A 265 22.08 -2.59 5.69
C THR A 265 22.83 -1.85 4.59
N LYS A 266 22.87 -0.50 4.63
CA LYS A 266 23.49 0.33 3.58
C LYS A 266 22.97 0.00 2.17
N GLY A 267 21.69 -0.37 2.07
CA GLY A 267 21.04 -0.73 0.81
C GLY A 267 21.38 -2.11 0.26
N THR A 268 22.12 -2.94 0.98
CA THR A 268 22.55 -4.27 0.50
C THR A 268 21.64 -5.41 0.93
N GLY A 269 20.75 -5.18 1.91
CA GLY A 269 19.82 -6.19 2.42
C GLY A 269 18.63 -6.40 1.49
N ILE A 270 18.11 -7.62 1.49
CA ILE A 270 16.88 -8.02 0.78
C ILE A 270 15.89 -8.49 1.82
N ILE A 271 14.66 -7.99 1.76
CA ILE A 271 13.56 -8.42 2.61
C ILE A 271 12.33 -8.73 1.79
N ASN A 272 11.76 -9.92 2.02
CA ASN A 272 10.48 -10.35 1.48
C ASN A 272 9.59 -10.79 2.63
N THR A 273 8.33 -10.36 2.62
CA THR A 273 7.37 -10.73 3.64
C THR A 273 6.14 -11.38 3.02
N THR A 274 5.57 -12.33 3.73
CA THR A 274 4.36 -13.05 3.33
C THR A 274 3.45 -13.16 4.54
N PHE A 275 2.15 -12.84 4.35
CA PHE A 275 1.15 -13.10 5.38
C PHE A 275 1.16 -14.59 5.77
N ASP A 276 1.13 -14.85 7.07
CA ASP A 276 1.09 -16.19 7.65
C ASP A 276 -0.29 -16.46 8.25
N GLU A 277 -0.52 -15.99 9.45
CA GLU A 277 -1.75 -16.24 10.19
C GLU A 277 -2.07 -15.12 11.19
N TYR A 278 -3.25 -15.20 11.81
CA TYR A 278 -3.62 -14.37 12.94
C TYR A 278 -3.23 -15.05 14.24
N LEU A 279 -2.41 -14.37 15.05
CA LEU A 279 -1.93 -14.84 16.34
C LEU A 279 -2.34 -13.89 17.46
N PRO A 280 -2.27 -14.32 18.74
CA PRO A 280 -2.58 -13.46 19.88
C PRO A 280 -1.75 -12.16 19.87
N TYR A 281 -2.42 -11.06 20.22
CA TYR A 281 -1.81 -9.74 20.30
C TYR A 281 -0.58 -9.72 21.24
N LYS A 282 0.55 -9.26 20.73
CA LYS A 282 1.85 -9.24 21.44
C LYS A 282 2.05 -8.05 22.38
N GLY A 283 1.00 -7.28 22.67
CA GLY A 283 1.10 -6.09 23.52
C GLY A 283 1.59 -4.85 22.78
N ASP A 284 1.68 -3.74 23.49
CA ASP A 284 2.04 -2.45 22.92
C ASP A 284 3.46 -2.43 22.36
N MET A 285 3.64 -1.71 21.29
CA MET A 285 4.91 -1.40 20.66
C MET A 285 5.01 0.11 20.45
N SER A 286 6.15 0.69 20.82
CA SER A 286 6.46 2.07 20.46
C SER A 286 7.45 2.06 19.29
N TYR A 287 7.05 2.66 18.18
CA TYR A 287 7.91 2.73 16.98
C TYR A 287 8.58 4.08 16.82
N ARG A 288 7.90 5.13 17.25
CA ARG A 288 8.32 6.49 16.99
C ARG A 288 9.35 6.92 18.01
N SER A 289 10.59 7.02 17.57
CA SER A 289 11.70 7.56 18.36
C SER A 289 11.88 9.07 18.22
N LYS A 290 11.18 9.68 17.25
CA LYS A 290 11.31 11.08 16.86
C LYS A 290 9.94 11.76 16.86
N GLY A 291 9.89 13.01 17.35
CA GLY A 291 8.72 13.87 17.28
C GLY A 291 8.66 14.72 16.02
N SER A 292 7.65 15.57 15.95
CA SER A 292 7.44 16.55 14.88
C SER A 292 7.90 17.94 15.32
N LEU A 293 8.41 18.73 14.37
CA LEU A 293 8.47 20.18 14.46
C LEU A 293 7.22 20.77 13.81
N ILE A 294 6.43 21.52 14.57
CA ILE A 294 5.11 22.02 14.18
C ILE A 294 5.17 23.54 14.04
N ALA A 295 4.60 24.05 12.94
CA ALA A 295 4.57 25.49 12.71
C ALA A 295 3.65 26.18 13.72
N PHE A 296 4.21 27.16 14.45
CA PHE A 296 3.50 27.96 15.46
C PHE A 296 2.41 28.86 14.87
N GLU A 297 2.67 29.44 13.70
CA GLU A 297 1.76 30.39 13.04
C GLU A 297 1.67 30.15 11.53
N SER A 298 0.59 30.65 10.93
CA SER A 298 0.40 30.64 9.48
C SER A 298 1.17 31.79 8.82
N GLY A 299 1.76 31.53 7.66
CA GLY A 299 2.51 32.55 6.92
C GLY A 299 3.43 31.93 5.89
N THR A 300 4.45 32.72 5.50
CA THR A 300 5.52 32.26 4.60
C THR A 300 6.79 32.02 5.39
N SER A 301 7.41 30.89 5.21
CA SER A 301 8.69 30.55 5.84
C SER A 301 9.80 31.50 5.36
N ILE A 302 10.63 31.96 6.27
CA ILE A 302 11.73 32.86 5.97
C ILE A 302 13.06 32.33 6.54
N THR A 303 14.14 32.72 5.91
CA THR A 303 15.50 32.26 6.27
C THR A 303 15.80 32.39 7.76
N TYR A 304 15.47 33.51 8.38
CA TYR A 304 15.72 33.73 9.81
C TYR A 304 14.94 32.78 10.73
N GLY A 305 13.67 32.57 10.46
CA GLY A 305 12.81 31.63 11.21
C GLY A 305 13.30 30.20 11.06
N LEU A 306 13.63 29.78 9.84
CA LEU A 306 14.17 28.45 9.54
C LEU A 306 15.55 28.22 10.16
N PHE A 307 16.42 29.25 10.19
CA PHE A 307 17.73 29.15 10.83
C PHE A 307 17.62 28.84 12.32
N ASN A 308 16.69 29.48 13.02
CA ASN A 308 16.46 29.20 14.42
C ASN A 308 15.79 27.84 14.64
N ALA A 309 14.88 27.42 13.73
CA ALA A 309 14.17 26.15 13.84
C ALA A 309 15.09 24.94 13.56
N GLN A 310 16.08 25.07 12.67
CA GLN A 310 17.03 23.98 12.37
C GLN A 310 17.90 23.53 13.54
N GLU A 311 18.03 24.37 14.59
CA GLU A 311 18.71 23.97 15.83
C GLU A 311 17.93 22.94 16.63
N ARG A 312 16.63 22.81 16.37
CA ARG A 312 15.72 21.90 17.06
C ARG A 312 15.57 20.55 16.36
N GLY A 313 15.87 20.48 15.08
CA GLY A 313 15.77 19.24 14.33
C GLY A 313 15.97 19.45 12.82
N THR A 314 15.57 18.45 12.05
CA THR A 314 15.72 18.46 10.59
C THR A 314 14.46 19.04 9.95
N LEU A 315 14.60 20.08 9.14
CA LEU A 315 13.47 20.71 8.46
C LEU A 315 13.08 19.97 7.16
N PHE A 316 11.80 19.98 6.83
CA PHE A 316 11.24 19.43 5.60
C PHE A 316 10.99 20.48 4.54
N ILE A 317 11.01 21.76 4.90
CA ILE A 317 10.68 22.89 4.05
C ILE A 317 11.86 23.86 3.94
N GLY A 318 11.90 24.60 2.84
CA GLY A 318 12.83 25.70 2.59
C GLY A 318 12.21 27.07 2.77
N PRO A 319 12.97 28.17 2.47
CA PRO A 319 12.46 29.53 2.51
C PRO A 319 11.41 29.78 1.41
N GLY A 320 10.41 30.61 1.71
CA GLY A 320 9.40 31.04 0.74
C GLY A 320 8.19 30.10 0.64
N GLU A 321 8.12 29.05 1.44
CA GLU A 321 7.00 28.11 1.43
C GLU A 321 5.85 28.59 2.33
N GLN A 322 4.61 28.36 1.88
CA GLN A 322 3.42 28.65 2.65
C GLN A 322 3.23 27.60 3.73
N VAL A 323 3.03 28.03 4.96
CA VAL A 323 2.75 27.16 6.10
C VAL A 323 1.49 27.62 6.83
N TYR A 324 0.86 26.72 7.54
CA TYR A 324 -0.26 27.04 8.44
C TYR A 324 0.06 26.60 9.87
N ALA A 325 -0.56 27.22 10.85
CA ALA A 325 -0.39 26.83 12.25
C ALA A 325 -0.84 25.37 12.46
N GLY A 326 0.03 24.55 13.04
CA GLY A 326 -0.18 23.11 13.18
C GLY A 326 0.42 22.27 12.07
N MET A 327 0.96 22.86 10.99
CA MET A 327 1.62 22.13 9.92
C MET A 327 2.94 21.52 10.41
N VAL A 328 3.16 20.25 10.11
CA VAL A 328 4.45 19.58 10.37
C VAL A 328 5.49 20.08 9.38
N VAL A 329 6.54 20.72 9.87
CA VAL A 329 7.59 21.36 9.07
C VAL A 329 8.99 20.73 9.24
N GLY A 330 9.09 19.74 10.13
CA GLY A 330 10.34 19.04 10.38
C GLY A 330 10.21 17.88 11.34
N GLU A 331 11.31 17.16 11.55
CA GLU A 331 11.42 16.10 12.56
C GLU A 331 12.23 16.59 13.77
N ASN A 332 11.73 16.29 14.98
CA ASN A 332 12.45 16.49 16.24
C ASN A 332 13.25 15.21 16.54
N PRO A 333 14.55 15.29 16.88
CA PRO A 333 15.33 14.12 17.29
C PRO A 333 14.85 13.48 18.60
N ARG A 334 14.03 14.17 19.37
CA ARG A 334 13.36 13.66 20.57
C ARG A 334 11.95 13.15 20.21
N ALA A 335 11.40 12.27 21.03
CA ALA A 335 10.08 11.69 20.80
C ALA A 335 8.90 12.69 20.95
N GLU A 336 9.15 13.86 21.56
CA GLU A 336 8.13 14.88 21.81
C GLU A 336 7.98 15.83 20.62
N ASP A 337 6.76 16.23 20.32
CA ASP A 337 6.48 17.26 19.32
C ASP A 337 6.84 18.65 19.89
N MET A 338 7.27 19.54 19.01
CA MET A 338 7.71 20.88 19.38
C MET A 338 7.23 21.92 18.38
N GLU A 339 6.62 22.99 18.90
CA GLU A 339 6.29 24.16 18.09
C GLU A 339 7.54 24.99 17.77
N VAL A 340 7.65 25.39 16.50
CA VAL A 340 8.70 26.26 15.98
C VAL A 340 8.12 27.36 15.12
N ASN A 341 8.71 28.57 15.18
CA ASN A 341 8.26 29.68 14.36
C ASN A 341 9.18 29.86 13.14
N VAL A 342 8.77 29.27 12.02
CA VAL A 342 9.51 29.37 10.74
C VAL A 342 9.21 30.68 9.97
N CYS A 343 8.21 31.45 10.41
CA CYS A 343 7.84 32.74 9.84
C CYS A 343 8.45 33.93 10.58
N LYS A 344 9.23 33.68 11.66
CA LYS A 344 9.78 34.73 12.53
C LYS A 344 10.76 35.63 11.78
N LYS A 345 10.45 36.93 11.76
CA LYS A 345 11.33 37.95 11.18
C LYS A 345 12.43 38.37 12.16
N LYS A 346 13.61 38.70 11.62
CA LYS A 346 14.68 39.33 12.42
C LYS A 346 14.17 40.70 12.91
N GLN A 347 14.21 40.93 14.23
CA GLN A 347 13.96 42.27 14.75
C GLN A 347 15.07 43.20 14.31
N LEU A 348 14.70 44.32 13.69
CA LEU A 348 15.67 45.36 13.35
C LEU A 348 16.07 46.07 14.65
N THR A 349 17.28 45.85 15.12
CA THR A 349 17.87 46.62 16.19
C THR A 349 18.66 47.81 15.60
N ASN A 350 18.43 49.02 16.17
CA ASN A 350 19.12 50.27 15.74
C ASN A 350 20.64 50.32 16.06
N THR A 351 21.23 49.26 16.52
CA THR A 351 22.67 49.15 16.77
C THR A 351 23.36 48.74 15.49
N ARG A 352 24.06 49.67 14.86
CA ARG A 352 25.05 49.40 13.83
C ARG A 352 26.24 48.66 14.46
N SER A 353 26.17 47.35 14.60
CA SER A 353 27.35 46.52 14.71
C SER A 353 27.87 46.30 13.30
N SER A 354 28.92 47.02 12.95
CA SER A 354 29.75 46.79 11.79
C SER A 354 30.50 45.47 12.00
N GLY A 355 29.86 44.36 11.69
CA GLY A 355 30.50 43.06 11.80
C GLY A 355 29.54 41.96 11.49
N SER A 356 29.68 41.41 10.28
CA SER A 356 29.10 40.18 9.80
C SER A 356 27.56 40.17 9.69
N ASP A 357 27.04 40.62 8.56
CA ASP A 357 26.02 39.88 7.87
C ASP A 357 26.61 38.55 7.38
N ASP A 358 27.01 37.70 8.33
CA ASP A 358 27.29 36.31 8.02
C ASP A 358 25.97 35.76 7.47
N ALA A 359 25.98 35.42 6.19
CA ALA A 359 24.82 34.86 5.52
C ALA A 359 24.38 33.66 6.32
N LEU A 360 23.13 33.71 6.84
CA LEU A 360 22.55 32.63 7.64
C LEU A 360 22.61 31.35 6.83
N LYS A 361 23.40 30.39 7.27
CA LYS A 361 23.62 29.14 6.57
C LYS A 361 22.53 28.16 6.96
N LEU A 362 21.61 27.89 6.02
CA LEU A 362 20.58 26.87 6.18
C LEU A 362 21.12 25.52 5.72
N SER A 363 20.81 24.47 6.48
CA SER A 363 20.95 23.11 6.00
C SER A 363 19.88 22.84 4.93
N PRO A 364 20.18 22.07 3.87
CA PRO A 364 19.17 21.69 2.90
C PRO A 364 18.00 20.98 3.57
N PRO A 365 16.75 21.27 3.18
CA PRO A 365 15.59 20.58 3.72
C PRO A 365 15.61 19.10 3.33
N LYS A 366 15.14 18.24 4.23
CA LYS A 366 14.93 16.82 3.95
C LYS A 366 13.64 16.66 3.13
N VAL A 367 13.80 16.44 1.83
CA VAL A 367 12.65 16.13 0.97
C VAL A 367 12.31 14.65 1.12
N MET A 368 11.15 14.36 1.70
CA MET A 368 10.70 12.98 1.89
C MET A 368 9.98 12.45 0.65
N SER A 369 10.21 11.18 0.33
CA SER A 369 9.34 10.44 -0.60
C SER A 369 7.97 10.19 0.06
N LEU A 370 6.98 9.79 -0.75
CA LEU A 370 5.66 9.40 -0.23
C LEU A 370 5.79 8.31 0.85
N GLU A 371 6.57 7.26 0.60
CA GLU A 371 6.81 6.18 1.57
C GLU A 371 7.38 6.70 2.89
N GLN A 372 8.42 7.55 2.82
CA GLN A 372 9.02 8.16 4.01
C GLN A 372 8.03 9.05 4.78
N ALA A 373 7.14 9.74 4.06
CA ALA A 373 6.11 10.56 4.69
C ALA A 373 5.05 9.69 5.38
N LEU A 374 4.61 8.60 4.74
CA LEU A 374 3.67 7.64 5.33
C LEU A 374 4.24 6.96 6.58
N ASP A 375 5.55 6.66 6.57
CA ASP A 375 6.24 6.09 7.74
C ASP A 375 6.35 7.10 8.90
N PHE A 376 6.44 8.40 8.57
CA PHE A 376 6.65 9.45 9.54
C PHE A 376 5.37 9.91 10.24
N ILE A 377 4.22 9.93 9.55
CA ILE A 377 2.94 10.41 10.11
C ILE A 377 2.51 9.57 11.31
N ASP A 378 1.82 10.21 12.25
CA ASP A 378 1.21 9.56 13.41
C ASP A 378 -0.28 9.91 13.50
N THR A 379 -0.92 9.48 14.57
CA THR A 379 -2.38 9.66 14.82
C THR A 379 -2.73 11.04 15.37
N ASP A 380 -1.77 11.83 15.74
CA ASP A 380 -1.89 13.19 16.30
C ASP A 380 -1.77 14.31 15.26
#